data_776123057cb24390d458308cddfe4bd7
#
_entry.id   776123057cb24390d458308cddfe4bd7
#
_cell.length_a   1.000
_cell.length_b   1.000
_cell.length_c   1.000
_cell.angle_alpha   90.00
_cell.angle_beta   90.00
_cell.angle_gamma   90.00
#
_symmetry.space_group_name_H-M   'P 1'
#
loop_
_entity.id
_entity.type
_entity.pdbx_description
1 polymer ?
#
loop_
_entity_poly.entity_id
_entity_poly.type
_entity_poly.pdbx_seq_one_letter_code
_entity_poly.pdbx_strand_id
1 'polypeptide(L)'
;MLLLYKLLYLQIQKSNEYKMKKITLLLTAILCVGILIPRTSAQSKTSTTGANTITTGVPFLTIAPDSRSGAMGDAGVAISPDVNSQHWNPAKYAFAESEMGIALSYTPWLRNLVQDINLAYLVGYKRLDDHQTVSASLRYFTLGDIQFMSEYGDQLGQQKPNEFAVDFGYTRLLSDNFSGAVALRYIRSDLTGGQMVNGVVTHAGTSYAADVAFYYQNQIRMNRKNSTIAAGINISNIGSKISYTDGETKDFIPTNLKVGVSYKTEMDRYNTITFTFDANKLLVPTPSKDSTDIITGSGSNKSPIAGIFSSFSDAPGGAKEEFKEINFSVGTEYWYNKQFALRAGFFYEDPTKGNRKFFTAGAGLKMNVFALDFSYLLPVAQNNPLANTLRFTLSFDFDAFNKQKR
;
A
#
# COMPACT_ATOMS: atom_id res chain seq x y z
N MET A 1 -23.98 54.44 11.11
CA MET A 1 -22.95 53.43 11.48
C MET A 1 -23.58 52.09 11.90
N LEU A 2 -24.54 52.06 12.86
CA LEU A 2 -25.16 50.83 13.36
C LEU A 2 -25.92 50.02 12.29
N LEU A 3 -26.56 50.70 11.32
CA LEU A 3 -27.34 50.04 10.23
C LEU A 3 -26.41 49.31 9.25
N LEU A 4 -25.26 49.90 8.93
CA LEU A 4 -24.26 49.29 8.06
C LEU A 4 -23.64 48.01 8.68
N TYR A 5 -23.40 48.05 9.99
CA TYR A 5 -22.87 46.89 10.74
C TYR A 5 -23.88 45.73 10.77
N LYS A 6 -25.18 46.03 10.96
CA LYS A 6 -26.26 45.01 10.87
C LYS A 6 -26.40 44.39 9.50
N LEU A 7 -26.29 45.19 8.42
CA LEU A 7 -26.34 44.68 7.06
C LEU A 7 -25.14 43.79 6.71
N LEU A 8 -23.93 44.19 7.13
CA LEU A 8 -22.73 43.38 6.94
C LEU A 8 -22.79 42.06 7.70
N TYR A 9 -23.29 42.07 8.94
CA TYR A 9 -23.46 40.90 9.78
C TYR A 9 -24.47 39.91 9.19
N LEU A 10 -25.61 40.39 8.65
CA LEU A 10 -26.61 39.58 7.97
C LEU A 10 -26.09 38.98 6.66
N GLN A 11 -25.24 39.71 5.94
CA GLN A 11 -24.63 39.23 4.68
C GLN A 11 -23.60 38.12 4.96
N ILE A 12 -22.82 38.23 6.04
CA ILE A 12 -21.88 37.20 6.50
C ILE A 12 -22.63 35.95 6.97
N GLN A 13 -23.71 36.10 7.73
CA GLN A 13 -24.55 34.96 8.18
C GLN A 13 -25.20 34.24 6.98
N LYS A 14 -25.76 34.93 6.02
CA LYS A 14 -26.29 34.32 4.78
C LYS A 14 -25.23 33.61 3.95
N SER A 15 -24.01 34.14 3.88
CA SER A 15 -22.90 33.51 3.19
C SER A 15 -22.47 32.20 3.89
N ASN A 16 -22.44 32.19 5.22
CA ASN A 16 -22.09 31.01 5.98
C ASN A 16 -23.19 29.94 5.96
N GLU A 17 -24.48 30.32 6.02
CA GLU A 17 -25.58 29.37 5.84
C GLU A 17 -25.58 28.73 4.43
N TYR A 18 -25.29 29.52 3.39
CA TYR A 18 -25.18 29.01 2.01
C TYR A 18 -24.01 28.04 1.84
N LYS A 19 -22.87 28.33 2.47
CA LYS A 19 -21.70 27.42 2.48
C LYS A 19 -21.99 26.13 3.27
N MET A 20 -22.65 26.24 4.43
CA MET A 20 -23.05 25.06 5.21
C MET A 20 -24.06 24.19 4.45
N LYS A 21 -25.06 24.77 3.79
CA LYS A 21 -26.03 24.04 2.96
C LYS A 21 -25.34 23.32 1.78
N LYS A 22 -24.33 23.92 1.14
CA LYS A 22 -23.55 23.25 0.09
C LYS A 22 -22.71 22.08 0.62
N ILE A 23 -22.09 22.23 1.80
CA ILE A 23 -21.31 21.17 2.43
C ILE A 23 -22.24 20.02 2.88
N THR A 24 -23.38 20.34 3.45
CA THR A 24 -24.40 19.33 3.83
C THR A 24 -24.95 18.61 2.59
N LEU A 25 -25.19 19.32 1.50
CA LEU A 25 -25.65 18.73 0.23
C LEU A 25 -24.58 17.83 -0.39
N LEU A 26 -23.30 18.21 -0.31
CA LEU A 26 -22.17 17.39 -0.77
C LEU A 26 -21.99 16.13 0.08
N LEU A 27 -22.11 16.28 1.40
CA LEU A 27 -22.05 15.14 2.34
C LEU A 27 -23.25 14.20 2.17
N THR A 28 -24.46 14.75 1.92
CA THR A 28 -25.65 13.94 1.64
C THR A 28 -25.55 13.25 0.28
N ALA A 29 -24.99 13.91 -0.73
CA ALA A 29 -24.75 13.30 -2.04
C ALA A 29 -23.73 12.15 -1.97
N ILE A 30 -22.67 12.30 -1.18
CA ILE A 30 -21.67 11.25 -0.93
C ILE A 30 -22.33 10.08 -0.14
N LEU A 31 -23.18 10.38 0.83
CA LEU A 31 -23.94 9.37 1.59
C LEU A 31 -24.99 8.66 0.72
N CYS A 32 -25.65 9.37 -0.19
CA CYS A 32 -26.63 8.80 -1.13
C CYS A 32 -26.00 7.93 -2.21
N VAL A 33 -24.78 8.21 -2.66
CA VAL A 33 -24.02 7.34 -3.58
C VAL A 33 -23.72 5.99 -2.92
N GLY A 34 -23.50 5.95 -1.60
CA GLY A 34 -23.33 4.70 -0.85
C GLY A 34 -24.61 3.86 -0.71
N ILE A 35 -25.81 4.46 -0.89
CA ILE A 35 -27.11 3.78 -0.74
C ILE A 35 -27.67 3.27 -2.07
N LEU A 36 -27.17 3.82 -3.20
CA LEU A 36 -27.60 3.47 -4.57
C LEU A 36 -26.77 2.36 -5.22
N ILE A 37 -26.00 1.59 -4.44
CA ILE A 37 -25.41 0.37 -4.96
C ILE A 37 -26.57 -0.63 -5.12
N PRO A 38 -27.00 -0.97 -6.36
CA PRO A 38 -27.99 -2.00 -6.54
C PRO A 38 -27.43 -3.28 -5.93
N ARG A 39 -28.15 -3.87 -4.98
CA ARG A 39 -27.92 -5.24 -4.53
C ARG A 39 -28.24 -6.16 -5.72
N THR A 40 -27.38 -6.15 -6.72
CA THR A 40 -27.34 -7.23 -7.68
C THR A 40 -26.88 -8.46 -6.91
N SER A 41 -27.81 -9.35 -6.64
CA SER A 41 -27.53 -10.72 -6.26
C SER A 41 -26.78 -11.34 -7.44
N ALA A 42 -25.49 -11.02 -7.55
CA ALA A 42 -24.58 -11.77 -8.41
C ALA A 42 -24.46 -13.14 -7.75
N GLN A 43 -25.30 -14.09 -8.17
CA GLN A 43 -24.96 -15.50 -8.04
C GLN A 43 -23.56 -15.64 -8.64
N SER A 44 -22.56 -15.69 -7.79
CA SER A 44 -21.21 -16.06 -8.16
C SER A 44 -21.29 -17.47 -8.71
N LYS A 45 -21.47 -17.59 -10.02
CA LYS A 45 -20.99 -18.78 -10.72
C LYS A 45 -19.47 -18.73 -10.54
N THR A 46 -18.98 -19.44 -9.53
CA THR A 46 -17.58 -19.77 -9.37
C THR A 46 -17.20 -20.65 -10.55
N SER A 47 -16.96 -20.06 -11.70
CA SER A 47 -16.32 -20.74 -12.80
C SER A 47 -14.82 -20.72 -12.47
N THR A 48 -14.35 -21.75 -11.81
CA THR A 48 -12.93 -22.05 -11.59
C THR A 48 -12.16 -22.35 -12.89
N THR A 49 -12.82 -22.30 -14.01
CA THR A 49 -12.22 -22.48 -15.33
C THR A 49 -11.63 -21.15 -15.81
N GLY A 50 -10.34 -20.95 -15.57
CA GLY A 50 -9.58 -19.83 -16.15
C GLY A 50 -8.79 -18.94 -15.21
N ALA A 51 -8.81 -19.18 -13.90
CA ALA A 51 -7.94 -18.43 -12.99
C ALA A 51 -6.48 -18.83 -13.21
N ASN A 52 -5.62 -17.84 -13.47
CA ASN A 52 -4.17 -18.00 -13.62
C ASN A 52 -3.48 -16.97 -12.74
N THR A 53 -3.51 -17.20 -11.42
CA THR A 53 -2.97 -16.29 -10.43
C THR A 53 -1.47 -16.50 -10.28
N ILE A 54 -0.71 -15.41 -10.30
CA ILE A 54 0.73 -15.43 -10.02
C ILE A 54 0.94 -15.63 -8.52
N THR A 55 1.62 -16.70 -8.14
CA THR A 55 1.99 -16.99 -6.75
C THR A 55 3.46 -16.67 -6.52
N THR A 56 3.77 -16.18 -5.32
CA THR A 56 5.14 -15.84 -4.93
C THR A 56 5.42 -16.32 -3.50
N GLY A 57 6.68 -16.57 -3.19
CA GLY A 57 7.11 -16.67 -1.80
C GLY A 57 6.94 -15.32 -1.09
N VAL A 58 6.86 -15.32 0.24
CA VAL A 58 6.78 -14.15 1.13
C VAL A 58 5.77 -13.06 0.71
N PRO A 59 4.49 -13.41 0.46
CA PRO A 59 3.49 -12.48 -0.05
C PRO A 59 3.18 -11.33 0.93
N PHE A 60 3.56 -11.43 2.21
CA PHE A 60 3.39 -10.37 3.21
C PHE A 60 4.06 -9.05 2.79
N LEU A 61 5.07 -9.10 1.91
CA LEU A 61 5.73 -7.91 1.37
C LEU A 61 4.82 -7.05 0.50
N THR A 62 3.72 -7.61 -0.02
CA THR A 62 2.76 -6.89 -0.86
C THR A 62 1.62 -6.24 -0.06
N ILE A 63 1.50 -6.55 1.23
CA ILE A 63 0.44 -6.01 2.09
C ILE A 63 0.75 -4.53 2.39
N ALA A 64 -0.22 -3.65 2.15
CA ALA A 64 -0.13 -2.24 2.50
C ALA A 64 0.03 -2.06 4.03
N PRO A 65 1.16 -1.51 4.52
CA PRO A 65 1.43 -1.52 5.95
C PRO A 65 0.82 -0.34 6.71
N ASP A 66 0.59 0.80 6.03
CA ASP A 66 0.15 2.04 6.66
C ASP A 66 -1.30 2.40 6.35
N SER A 67 -1.87 3.24 7.23
CA SER A 67 -3.27 3.65 7.13
C SER A 67 -3.50 4.72 6.07
N ARG A 68 -2.54 5.64 5.82
CA ARG A 68 -2.74 6.76 4.90
C ARG A 68 -2.96 6.27 3.48
N SER A 69 -2.00 5.53 2.93
CA SER A 69 -2.12 4.96 1.58
C SER A 69 -3.16 3.83 1.54
N GLY A 70 -3.27 3.05 2.62
CA GLY A 70 -4.30 2.03 2.77
C GLY A 70 -5.73 2.58 2.70
N ALA A 71 -5.97 3.82 3.13
CA ALA A 71 -7.25 4.51 3.01
C ALA A 71 -7.53 5.04 1.59
N MET A 72 -6.52 5.06 0.72
CA MET A 72 -6.61 5.55 -0.65
C MET A 72 -6.56 4.42 -1.70
N GLY A 73 -7.06 3.23 -1.35
CA GLY A 73 -7.06 2.07 -2.26
C GLY A 73 -5.67 1.48 -2.46
N ASP A 74 -4.79 1.57 -1.47
CA ASP A 74 -3.39 1.15 -1.56
C ASP A 74 -2.60 1.94 -2.63
N ALA A 75 -2.94 3.23 -2.85
CA ALA A 75 -2.22 4.16 -3.69
C ALA A 75 -1.23 4.99 -2.85
N GLY A 76 0.05 4.91 -3.16
CA GLY A 76 1.09 5.53 -2.35
C GLY A 76 2.33 6.01 -3.10
N VAL A 77 2.47 5.64 -4.37
CA VAL A 77 3.71 5.84 -5.15
C VAL A 77 4.01 7.32 -5.41
N ALA A 78 2.97 8.10 -5.71
CA ALA A 78 3.11 9.50 -6.12
C ALA A 78 2.48 10.52 -5.16
N ILE A 79 1.83 10.12 -4.08
CA ILE A 79 1.31 11.05 -3.08
C ILE A 79 2.43 11.83 -2.41
N SER A 80 2.08 12.96 -1.76
CA SER A 80 3.07 13.75 -1.03
C SER A 80 3.88 12.92 -0.03
N PRO A 81 5.17 13.24 0.17
CA PRO A 81 6.04 12.54 1.12
C PRO A 81 5.45 12.44 2.52
N ASP A 82 5.69 11.31 3.17
CA ASP A 82 5.39 11.07 4.57
C ASP A 82 6.39 10.06 5.16
N VAL A 83 6.26 9.75 6.45
CA VAL A 83 7.16 8.81 7.12
C VAL A 83 7.06 7.40 6.53
N ASN A 84 5.91 6.99 5.96
CA ASN A 84 5.68 5.65 5.41
C ASN A 84 6.16 5.50 3.94
N SER A 85 6.84 6.50 3.40
CA SER A 85 7.29 6.51 2.00
C SER A 85 8.23 5.35 1.64
N GLN A 86 8.92 4.73 2.62
CA GLN A 86 9.81 3.60 2.40
C GLN A 86 9.15 2.43 1.66
N HIS A 87 7.92 2.09 2.01
CA HIS A 87 7.20 0.98 1.36
C HIS A 87 6.73 1.32 -0.06
N TRP A 88 6.29 2.56 -0.27
CA TRP A 88 5.63 2.96 -1.51
C TRP A 88 6.61 3.47 -2.57
N ASN A 89 7.44 4.42 -2.18
CA ASN A 89 8.45 5.04 -3.02
C ASN A 89 9.44 5.80 -2.12
N PRO A 90 10.58 5.22 -1.78
CA PRO A 90 11.56 5.87 -0.91
C PRO A 90 12.15 7.17 -1.50
N ALA A 91 12.11 7.38 -2.83
CA ALA A 91 12.62 8.61 -3.44
C ALA A 91 11.84 9.86 -3.01
N LYS A 92 10.61 9.70 -2.49
CA LYS A 92 9.81 10.80 -1.92
C LYS A 92 10.49 11.50 -0.75
N TYR A 93 11.33 10.81 0.02
CA TYR A 93 11.98 11.39 1.19
C TYR A 93 12.87 12.61 0.89
N ALA A 94 13.37 12.76 -0.33
CA ALA A 94 14.10 13.96 -0.75
C ALA A 94 13.25 15.23 -0.62
N PHE A 95 11.93 15.09 -0.66
CA PHE A 95 10.97 16.20 -0.58
C PHE A 95 10.17 16.19 0.73
N ALA A 96 10.59 15.43 1.73
CA ALA A 96 9.95 15.43 3.04
C ALA A 96 10.08 16.81 3.71
N GLU A 97 9.00 17.30 4.31
CA GLU A 97 8.97 18.61 4.97
C GLU A 97 9.82 18.65 6.25
N SER A 98 9.95 17.52 6.93
CA SER A 98 10.65 17.38 8.20
C SER A 98 12.04 16.77 8.02
N GLU A 99 12.97 17.10 8.91
CA GLU A 99 14.31 16.53 8.90
C GLU A 99 14.33 15.06 9.33
N MET A 100 13.43 14.69 10.25
CA MET A 100 13.36 13.33 10.78
C MET A 100 11.92 12.97 11.16
N GLY A 101 11.54 11.74 10.90
CA GLY A 101 10.26 11.19 11.32
C GLY A 101 10.33 9.68 11.60
N ILE A 102 9.45 9.22 12.48
CA ILE A 102 9.26 7.80 12.78
C ILE A 102 7.78 7.47 12.80
N ALA A 103 7.40 6.28 12.34
CA ALA A 103 6.03 5.82 12.38
C ALA A 103 5.94 4.35 12.77
N LEU A 104 4.88 4.03 13.49
CA LEU A 104 4.49 2.67 13.83
C LEU A 104 3.09 2.41 13.29
N SER A 105 2.94 1.36 12.50
CA SER A 105 1.65 0.91 11.98
C SER A 105 1.33 -0.49 12.47
N TYR A 106 0.05 -0.74 12.71
CA TYR A 106 -0.46 -2.03 13.13
C TYR A 106 -1.73 -2.37 12.34
N THR A 107 -1.73 -3.56 11.76
CA THR A 107 -2.83 -4.05 10.91
C THR A 107 -3.18 -5.48 11.34
N PRO A 108 -4.30 -5.69 12.06
CA PRO A 108 -4.91 -7.01 12.16
C PRO A 108 -5.30 -7.49 10.76
N TRP A 109 -4.72 -8.61 10.33
CA TRP A 109 -4.90 -9.11 8.97
C TRP A 109 -5.78 -10.36 8.95
N LEU A 110 -6.67 -10.50 7.96
CA LEU A 110 -7.56 -11.66 7.78
C LEU A 110 -8.36 -12.03 9.04
N ARG A 111 -8.74 -11.07 9.87
CA ARG A 111 -9.36 -11.28 11.19
C ARG A 111 -10.64 -12.11 11.16
N ASN A 112 -11.33 -12.14 10.02
CA ASN A 112 -12.52 -12.98 9.83
C ASN A 112 -12.19 -14.47 9.68
N LEU A 113 -10.95 -14.83 9.34
CA LEU A 113 -10.51 -16.22 9.21
C LEU A 113 -9.76 -16.68 10.46
N VAL A 114 -8.77 -15.88 10.89
CA VAL A 114 -7.90 -16.20 12.02
C VAL A 114 -7.66 -14.91 12.81
N GLN A 115 -7.87 -14.95 14.13
CA GLN A 115 -7.81 -13.73 14.97
C GLN A 115 -6.38 -13.26 15.26
N ASP A 116 -5.38 -14.12 15.08
CA ASP A 116 -4.01 -13.90 15.55
C ASP A 116 -3.04 -13.48 14.44
N ILE A 117 -3.53 -13.27 13.21
CA ILE A 117 -2.71 -12.79 12.09
C ILE A 117 -2.58 -11.28 12.17
N ASN A 118 -1.34 -10.79 12.28
CA ASN A 118 -1.07 -9.37 12.44
C ASN A 118 0.15 -8.94 11.64
N LEU A 119 0.10 -7.72 11.11
CA LEU A 119 1.23 -7.04 10.50
C LEU A 119 1.58 -5.81 11.34
N ALA A 120 2.83 -5.74 11.81
CA ALA A 120 3.42 -4.56 12.41
C ALA A 120 4.47 -3.96 11.47
N TYR A 121 4.52 -2.63 11.40
CA TYR A 121 5.46 -1.92 10.53
C TYR A 121 6.03 -0.72 11.28
N LEU A 122 7.33 -0.72 11.52
CA LEU A 122 8.10 0.39 12.08
C LEU A 122 8.95 0.98 10.97
N VAL A 123 8.92 2.29 10.81
CA VAL A 123 9.68 2.99 9.78
C VAL A 123 10.16 4.33 10.28
N GLY A 124 11.33 4.74 9.83
CA GLY A 124 11.87 6.06 10.12
C GLY A 124 12.80 6.53 9.01
N TYR A 125 12.95 7.83 8.94
CA TYR A 125 13.90 8.47 8.04
C TYR A 125 14.60 9.63 8.74
N LYS A 126 15.79 9.97 8.24
CA LYS A 126 16.55 11.14 8.67
C LYS A 126 17.20 11.77 7.44
N ARG A 127 16.96 13.06 7.26
CA ARG A 127 17.68 13.88 6.30
C ARG A 127 19.08 14.14 6.83
N LEU A 128 20.11 13.86 6.03
CA LEU A 128 21.50 14.09 6.37
C LEU A 128 21.93 15.51 6.00
N ASP A 129 21.46 15.97 4.84
CA ASP A 129 21.63 17.31 4.30
C ASP A 129 20.47 17.66 3.35
N ASP A 130 20.53 18.78 2.64
CA ASP A 130 19.48 19.23 1.72
C ASP A 130 19.26 18.32 0.51
N HIS A 131 20.17 17.37 0.25
CA HIS A 131 20.12 16.49 -0.92
C HIS A 131 20.02 15.01 -0.57
N GLN A 132 20.32 14.62 0.67
CA GLN A 132 20.47 13.23 1.05
C GLN A 132 19.60 12.85 2.25
N THR A 133 18.94 11.72 2.15
CA THR A 133 18.11 11.18 3.23
C THR A 133 18.39 9.69 3.36
N VAL A 134 18.51 9.20 4.58
CA VAL A 134 18.57 7.78 4.92
C VAL A 134 17.27 7.36 5.58
N SER A 135 16.90 6.11 5.38
CA SER A 135 15.68 5.55 5.96
C SER A 135 15.90 4.09 6.36
N ALA A 136 15.12 3.63 7.31
CA ALA A 136 15.09 2.23 7.69
C ALA A 136 13.67 1.80 8.04
N SER A 137 13.35 0.54 7.82
CA SER A 137 12.08 -0.02 8.26
C SER A 137 12.22 -1.49 8.72
N LEU A 138 11.31 -1.88 9.60
CA LEU A 138 11.11 -3.25 10.03
C LEU A 138 9.64 -3.60 9.80
N ARG A 139 9.40 -4.64 9.05
CA ARG A 139 8.08 -5.25 8.87
C ARG A 139 8.08 -6.62 9.54
N TYR A 140 7.10 -6.85 10.40
CA TYR A 140 6.91 -8.12 11.09
C TYR A 140 5.49 -8.62 10.86
N PHE A 141 5.38 -9.86 10.38
CA PHE A 141 4.12 -10.52 10.08
C PHE A 141 4.04 -11.82 10.85
N THR A 142 3.00 -12.02 11.65
CA THR A 142 2.72 -13.27 12.35
C THR A 142 1.46 -13.90 11.80
N LEU A 143 1.48 -15.22 11.62
CA LEU A 143 0.34 -15.99 11.13
C LEU A 143 -0.48 -16.63 12.27
N GLY A 144 -0.17 -16.25 13.53
CA GLY A 144 -0.86 -16.79 14.71
C GLY A 144 -0.32 -18.14 15.15
N ASP A 145 -1.07 -18.78 16.04
CA ASP A 145 -0.72 -20.09 16.58
C ASP A 145 -1.29 -21.20 15.71
N ILE A 146 -0.41 -22.05 15.15
CA ILE A 146 -0.80 -23.20 14.32
C ILE A 146 -0.51 -24.48 15.08
N GLN A 147 -1.55 -25.31 15.29
CA GLN A 147 -1.42 -26.65 15.84
C GLN A 147 -1.15 -27.65 14.72
N PHE A 148 0.03 -28.27 14.73
CA PHE A 148 0.36 -29.35 13.80
C PHE A 148 -0.25 -30.66 14.28
N MET A 149 -0.86 -31.41 13.38
CA MET A 149 -1.42 -32.72 13.63
C MET A 149 -0.84 -33.76 12.68
N SER A 150 -0.70 -35.00 13.14
CA SER A 150 -0.36 -36.14 12.30
C SER A 150 -1.56 -36.50 11.40
N GLU A 151 -1.34 -37.36 10.40
CA GLU A 151 -2.43 -37.92 9.58
C GLU A 151 -3.44 -38.74 10.42
N TYR A 152 -3.06 -39.16 11.62
CA TYR A 152 -3.90 -39.89 12.57
C TYR A 152 -4.59 -38.98 13.60
N GLY A 153 -4.39 -37.64 13.53
CA GLY A 153 -4.99 -36.68 14.45
C GLY A 153 -4.18 -36.46 15.75
N ASP A 154 -2.97 -37.01 15.88
CA ASP A 154 -2.13 -36.74 17.02
C ASP A 154 -1.52 -35.34 16.95
N GLN A 155 -1.45 -34.67 18.09
CA GLN A 155 -0.83 -33.35 18.19
C GLN A 155 0.70 -33.47 18.07
N LEU A 156 1.27 -32.91 17.00
CA LEU A 156 2.71 -32.89 16.73
C LEU A 156 3.43 -31.69 17.36
N GLY A 157 2.69 -30.69 17.84
CA GLY A 157 3.23 -29.49 18.46
C GLY A 157 2.52 -28.23 17.99
N GLN A 158 2.84 -27.12 18.66
CA GLN A 158 2.33 -25.78 18.32
C GLN A 158 3.49 -24.94 17.79
N GLN A 159 3.24 -24.19 16.72
CA GLN A 159 4.20 -23.28 16.10
C GLN A 159 3.57 -21.90 15.90
N LYS A 160 4.42 -20.88 15.94
CA LYS A 160 4.07 -19.49 15.63
C LYS A 160 4.80 -19.04 14.38
N PRO A 161 4.27 -19.37 13.18
CA PRO A 161 4.90 -18.95 11.94
C PRO A 161 5.00 -17.43 11.88
N ASN A 162 6.16 -16.96 11.46
CA ASN A 162 6.40 -15.53 11.34
C ASN A 162 7.31 -15.21 10.15
N GLU A 163 7.13 -14.02 9.65
CA GLU A 163 7.93 -13.48 8.57
C GLU A 163 8.36 -12.07 8.94
N PHE A 164 9.57 -11.68 8.59
CA PHE A 164 9.98 -10.29 8.75
C PHE A 164 10.89 -9.83 7.62
N ALA A 165 10.90 -8.51 7.41
CA ALA A 165 11.81 -7.85 6.50
C ALA A 165 12.39 -6.60 7.17
N VAL A 166 13.70 -6.39 6.97
CA VAL A 166 14.43 -5.20 7.40
C VAL A 166 14.92 -4.47 6.17
N ASP A 167 14.61 -3.18 6.06
CA ASP A 167 14.98 -2.35 4.93
C ASP A 167 15.92 -1.22 5.37
N PHE A 168 16.90 -0.89 4.52
CA PHE A 168 17.70 0.31 4.60
C PHE A 168 17.66 1.05 3.27
N GLY A 169 17.24 2.32 3.31
CA GLY A 169 17.08 3.15 2.14
C GLY A 169 18.06 4.33 2.12
N TYR A 170 18.52 4.68 0.93
CA TYR A 170 19.24 5.90 0.64
C TYR A 170 18.54 6.63 -0.50
N THR A 171 18.23 7.90 -0.26
CA THR A 171 17.53 8.77 -1.19
C THR A 171 18.38 9.98 -1.49
N ARG A 172 18.42 10.39 -2.76
CA ARG A 172 19.13 11.58 -3.21
C ARG A 172 18.27 12.48 -4.08
N LEU A 173 18.26 13.77 -3.78
CA LEU A 173 17.74 14.80 -4.65
C LEU A 173 18.69 14.95 -5.84
N LEU A 174 18.21 14.74 -7.06
CA LEU A 174 18.99 14.78 -8.29
C LEU A 174 18.85 16.12 -9.03
N SER A 175 17.69 16.78 -8.85
CA SER A 175 17.41 18.14 -9.28
C SER A 175 16.30 18.73 -8.41
N ASP A 176 15.98 20.00 -8.54
CA ASP A 176 14.95 20.71 -7.76
C ASP A 176 13.59 19.98 -7.75
N ASN A 177 13.30 19.22 -8.78
CA ASN A 177 12.01 18.55 -8.99
C ASN A 177 12.11 17.03 -9.04
N PHE A 178 13.31 16.44 -9.00
CA PHE A 178 13.52 15.02 -9.27
C PHE A 178 14.47 14.37 -8.28
N SER A 179 14.11 13.19 -7.80
CA SER A 179 14.91 12.41 -6.87
C SER A 179 14.94 10.94 -7.25
N GLY A 180 15.97 10.25 -6.77
CA GLY A 180 16.14 8.81 -6.88
C GLY A 180 16.45 8.19 -5.53
N ALA A 181 16.11 6.91 -5.38
CA ALA A 181 16.44 6.15 -4.18
C ALA A 181 16.75 4.69 -4.51
N VAL A 182 17.57 4.12 -3.63
CA VAL A 182 17.85 2.68 -3.60
C VAL A 182 17.60 2.21 -2.16
N ALA A 183 16.95 1.06 -2.00
CA ALA A 183 16.84 0.41 -0.71
C ALA A 183 17.34 -1.04 -0.80
N LEU A 184 17.92 -1.53 0.28
CA LEU A 184 18.34 -2.91 0.45
C LEU A 184 17.44 -3.56 1.48
N ARG A 185 17.05 -4.81 1.24
CA ARG A 185 16.13 -5.57 2.07
C ARG A 185 16.68 -6.93 2.41
N TYR A 186 16.64 -7.28 3.70
CA TYR A 186 16.78 -8.63 4.19
C TYR A 186 15.42 -9.20 4.55
N ILE A 187 15.14 -10.44 4.10
CA ILE A 187 13.85 -11.12 4.28
C ILE A 187 14.11 -12.44 4.96
N ARG A 188 13.32 -12.75 6.00
CA ARG A 188 13.26 -14.07 6.62
C ARG A 188 11.80 -14.50 6.77
N SER A 189 11.51 -15.74 6.41
CA SER A 189 10.21 -16.37 6.52
C SER A 189 10.37 -17.73 7.19
N ASP A 190 9.75 -17.89 8.34
CA ASP A 190 9.73 -19.13 9.11
C ASP A 190 8.29 -19.61 9.25
N LEU A 191 7.86 -20.45 8.32
CA LEU A 191 6.48 -20.90 8.23
C LEU A 191 6.23 -22.22 8.96
N THR A 192 7.25 -23.03 9.16
CA THR A 192 7.12 -24.41 9.63
C THR A 192 7.88 -24.70 10.92
N GLY A 193 8.75 -23.78 11.36
CA GLY A 193 9.57 -23.96 12.56
C GLY A 193 10.51 -25.17 12.47
N GLY A 194 10.92 -25.57 11.27
CA GLY A 194 11.80 -26.71 11.06
C GLY A 194 11.09 -28.08 11.11
N GLN A 195 9.76 -28.10 11.08
CA GLN A 195 9.00 -29.35 11.07
C GLN A 195 9.19 -30.11 9.75
N MET A 196 9.06 -31.43 9.82
CA MET A 196 9.04 -32.28 8.62
C MET A 196 7.66 -32.22 7.98
N VAL A 197 7.59 -31.83 6.71
CA VAL A 197 6.35 -31.79 5.92
C VAL A 197 6.48 -32.80 4.79
N ASN A 198 5.56 -33.74 4.70
CA ASN A 198 5.57 -34.83 3.69
C ASN A 198 6.92 -35.55 3.57
N GLY A 199 7.61 -35.83 4.70
CA GLY A 199 8.88 -36.50 4.71
C GLY A 199 10.11 -35.65 4.36
N VAL A 200 9.90 -34.34 4.10
CA VAL A 200 10.98 -33.38 3.79
C VAL A 200 11.21 -32.46 4.99
N VAL A 201 12.48 -32.35 5.42
CA VAL A 201 12.88 -31.40 6.46
C VAL A 201 12.79 -29.98 5.90
N THR A 202 12.10 -29.13 6.63
CA THR A 202 11.95 -27.72 6.25
C THR A 202 12.81 -26.83 7.15
N HIS A 203 13.15 -25.64 6.66
CA HIS A 203 13.88 -24.61 7.38
C HIS A 203 13.33 -23.22 7.06
N ALA A 204 13.71 -22.23 7.88
CA ALA A 204 13.35 -20.85 7.59
C ALA A 204 14.01 -20.39 6.27
N GLY A 205 13.19 -19.87 5.36
CA GLY A 205 13.66 -19.28 4.11
C GLY A 205 14.27 -17.91 4.35
N THR A 206 15.34 -17.59 3.62
CA THR A 206 15.97 -16.26 3.62
C THR A 206 16.16 -15.75 2.20
N SER A 207 16.02 -14.43 2.03
CA SER A 207 16.25 -13.77 0.74
C SER A 207 16.78 -12.36 0.94
N TYR A 208 17.47 -11.86 -0.08
CA TYR A 208 17.95 -10.48 -0.16
C TYR A 208 17.35 -9.82 -1.39
N ALA A 209 16.94 -8.57 -1.25
CA ALA A 209 16.35 -7.80 -2.33
C ALA A 209 16.83 -6.35 -2.32
N ALA A 210 16.64 -5.68 -3.45
CA ALA A 210 16.83 -4.25 -3.59
C ALA A 210 15.58 -3.62 -4.20
N ASP A 211 15.32 -2.37 -3.82
CA ASP A 211 14.33 -1.52 -4.47
C ASP A 211 15.03 -0.37 -5.19
N VAL A 212 14.49 0.04 -6.34
CA VAL A 212 14.94 1.22 -7.09
C VAL A 212 13.73 2.10 -7.36
N ALA A 213 13.83 3.36 -6.97
CA ALA A 213 12.71 4.27 -7.03
C ALA A 213 13.11 5.64 -7.57
N PHE A 214 12.17 6.28 -8.26
CA PHE A 214 12.28 7.66 -8.72
C PHE A 214 11.00 8.42 -8.42
N TYR A 215 11.15 9.70 -8.14
CA TYR A 215 10.03 10.58 -7.85
C TYR A 215 10.26 11.94 -8.45
N TYR A 216 9.22 12.47 -9.05
CA TYR A 216 9.17 13.82 -9.61
C TYR A 216 8.01 14.59 -8.99
N GLN A 217 8.26 15.83 -8.59
CA GLN A 217 7.18 16.76 -8.24
C GLN A 217 7.45 18.15 -8.77
N ASN A 218 6.39 18.84 -9.15
CA ASN A 218 6.46 20.21 -9.59
C ASN A 218 5.29 21.03 -9.02
N GLN A 219 5.63 22.19 -8.46
CA GLN A 219 4.65 23.15 -8.00
C GLN A 219 4.22 24.02 -9.19
N ILE A 220 2.93 24.04 -9.43
CA ILE A 220 2.33 24.82 -10.51
C ILE A 220 1.26 25.74 -9.95
N ARG A 221 0.98 26.82 -10.66
CA ARG A 221 -0.14 27.70 -10.32
C ARG A 221 -1.22 27.54 -11.37
N MET A 222 -2.33 26.88 -11.03
CA MET A 222 -3.46 26.66 -11.92
C MET A 222 -4.71 27.34 -11.37
N ASN A 223 -5.40 28.14 -12.20
CA ASN A 223 -6.59 28.90 -11.79
C ASN A 223 -6.37 29.75 -10.53
N ARG A 224 -5.20 30.39 -10.38
CA ARG A 224 -4.76 31.19 -9.21
C ARG A 224 -4.61 30.38 -7.92
N LYS A 225 -4.64 29.05 -7.98
CA LYS A 225 -4.42 28.13 -6.84
C LYS A 225 -3.06 27.50 -6.94
N ASN A 226 -2.40 27.33 -5.79
CA ASN A 226 -1.19 26.54 -5.73
C ASN A 226 -1.55 25.07 -5.87
N SER A 227 -0.88 24.40 -6.76
CA SER A 227 -1.10 22.98 -7.04
C SER A 227 0.24 22.28 -7.18
N THR A 228 0.28 21.01 -6.89
CA THR A 228 1.45 20.15 -7.07
C THR A 228 1.05 18.97 -7.95
N ILE A 229 1.81 18.75 -9.00
CA ILE A 229 1.75 17.51 -9.79
C ILE A 229 2.94 16.68 -9.39
N ALA A 230 2.70 15.39 -9.14
CA ALA A 230 3.78 14.46 -8.87
C ALA A 230 3.60 13.16 -9.65
N ALA A 231 4.72 12.52 -9.94
CA ALA A 231 4.79 11.20 -10.56
C ALA A 231 5.87 10.38 -9.86
N GLY A 232 5.65 9.08 -9.77
CA GLY A 232 6.60 8.17 -9.13
C GLY A 232 6.65 6.83 -9.85
N ILE A 233 7.80 6.19 -9.75
CA ILE A 233 8.02 4.82 -10.15
C ILE A 233 8.84 4.13 -9.06
N ASN A 234 8.47 2.89 -8.72
CA ASN A 234 9.21 2.06 -7.79
C ASN A 234 9.21 0.62 -8.30
N ILE A 235 10.40 0.03 -8.46
CA ILE A 235 10.56 -1.41 -8.67
C ILE A 235 11.07 -1.96 -7.36
N SER A 236 10.23 -2.68 -6.64
CA SER A 236 10.54 -3.23 -5.33
C SER A 236 10.79 -4.74 -5.39
N ASN A 237 11.54 -5.25 -4.41
CA ASN A 237 11.86 -6.66 -4.25
C ASN A 237 12.62 -7.29 -5.43
N ILE A 238 13.54 -6.55 -6.06
CA ILE A 238 14.48 -7.12 -7.03
C ILE A 238 15.47 -7.97 -6.26
N GLY A 239 15.29 -9.31 -6.23
CA GLY A 239 16.09 -10.11 -5.32
C GLY A 239 16.15 -11.58 -5.64
N SER A 240 16.81 -12.33 -4.73
CA SER A 240 16.96 -13.77 -4.85
C SER A 240 15.64 -14.48 -4.60
N LYS A 241 15.49 -15.66 -5.19
CA LYS A 241 14.39 -16.57 -4.86
C LYS A 241 14.56 -17.08 -3.43
N ILE A 242 13.45 -17.46 -2.81
CA ILE A 242 13.42 -18.04 -1.47
C ILE A 242 13.14 -19.56 -1.53
N SER A 243 13.72 -20.32 -0.64
CA SER A 243 13.48 -21.77 -0.47
C SER A 243 13.28 -22.08 1.00
N TYR A 244 12.43 -23.05 1.27
CA TYR A 244 12.11 -23.57 2.60
C TYR A 244 12.61 -25.01 2.81
N THR A 245 13.28 -25.57 1.81
CA THR A 245 13.83 -26.93 1.81
C THR A 245 15.22 -26.93 1.18
N ASP A 246 16.01 -27.97 1.43
CA ASP A 246 17.32 -28.16 0.77
C ASP A 246 17.20 -28.61 -0.69
N GLY A 247 15.96 -28.74 -1.20
CA GLY A 247 15.67 -29.11 -2.58
C GLY A 247 15.91 -27.98 -3.58
N GLU A 248 15.78 -28.31 -4.87
CA GLU A 248 16.01 -27.36 -5.97
C GLU A 248 14.85 -26.35 -6.17
N THR A 249 13.70 -26.60 -5.58
CA THR A 249 12.53 -25.73 -5.75
C THR A 249 12.68 -24.44 -4.94
N LYS A 250 12.72 -23.32 -5.68
CA LYS A 250 12.82 -21.97 -5.12
C LYS A 250 11.72 -21.10 -5.70
N ASP A 251 11.02 -20.36 -4.85
CA ASP A 251 9.96 -19.46 -5.24
C ASP A 251 10.49 -18.05 -5.52
N PHE A 252 9.92 -17.38 -6.51
CA PHE A 252 10.16 -15.97 -6.71
C PHE A 252 9.58 -15.17 -5.54
N ILE A 253 10.33 -14.17 -5.06
CA ILE A 253 9.77 -13.15 -4.17
C ILE A 253 8.95 -12.16 -5.00
N PRO A 254 8.00 -11.40 -4.41
CA PRO A 254 7.07 -10.55 -5.15
C PRO A 254 7.74 -9.28 -5.68
N THR A 255 8.60 -9.42 -6.69
CA THR A 255 9.13 -8.26 -7.41
C THR A 255 7.98 -7.51 -8.05
N ASN A 256 7.86 -6.21 -7.78
CA ASN A 256 6.70 -5.44 -8.18
C ASN A 256 7.08 -4.08 -8.76
N LEU A 257 6.55 -3.78 -9.94
CA LEU A 257 6.60 -2.46 -10.56
C LEU A 257 5.37 -1.67 -10.13
N LYS A 258 5.59 -0.50 -9.56
CA LYS A 258 4.54 0.48 -9.23
C LYS A 258 4.82 1.79 -9.97
N VAL A 259 3.82 2.30 -10.67
CA VAL A 259 3.86 3.60 -11.34
C VAL A 259 2.65 4.40 -10.88
N GLY A 260 2.85 5.65 -10.49
CA GLY A 260 1.77 6.46 -9.98
C GLY A 260 1.89 7.93 -10.37
N VAL A 261 0.74 8.60 -10.33
CA VAL A 261 0.63 10.05 -10.52
C VAL A 261 -0.29 10.63 -9.46
N SER A 262 -0.03 11.87 -9.03
CA SER A 262 -0.91 12.58 -8.13
C SER A 262 -1.05 14.05 -8.50
N TYR A 263 -2.21 14.61 -8.19
CA TYR A 263 -2.53 16.01 -8.32
C TYR A 263 -3.08 16.53 -6.99
N LYS A 264 -2.34 17.44 -6.36
CA LYS A 264 -2.72 18.12 -5.12
C LYS A 264 -3.01 19.58 -5.42
N THR A 265 -4.11 20.12 -4.91
CA THR A 265 -4.45 21.53 -5.09
C THR A 265 -5.02 22.13 -3.81
N GLU A 266 -4.62 23.37 -3.52
CA GLU A 266 -5.19 24.20 -2.47
C GLU A 266 -6.50 24.78 -2.98
N MET A 267 -7.64 24.34 -2.44
CA MET A 267 -8.94 24.89 -2.81
C MET A 267 -9.14 26.30 -2.24
N ASP A 268 -8.70 26.49 -1.01
CA ASP A 268 -8.61 27.77 -0.30
C ASP A 268 -7.54 27.69 0.81
N ARG A 269 -7.45 28.69 1.68
CA ARG A 269 -6.44 28.78 2.75
C ARG A 269 -6.42 27.58 3.70
N TYR A 270 -7.57 26.92 3.90
CA TYR A 270 -7.73 25.82 4.86
C TYR A 270 -7.91 24.47 4.21
N ASN A 271 -8.32 24.43 2.94
CA ASN A 271 -8.79 23.22 2.27
C ASN A 271 -7.84 22.81 1.15
N THR A 272 -7.35 21.58 1.23
CA THR A 272 -6.49 20.96 0.21
C THR A 272 -7.10 19.63 -0.22
N ILE A 273 -7.09 19.33 -1.51
CA ILE A 273 -7.51 18.05 -2.04
C ILE A 273 -6.41 17.44 -2.89
N THR A 274 -6.23 16.14 -2.77
CA THR A 274 -5.31 15.33 -3.57
C THR A 274 -6.07 14.22 -4.26
N PHE A 275 -5.78 13.99 -5.53
CA PHE A 275 -6.20 12.82 -6.30
C PHE A 275 -4.95 12.03 -6.68
N THR A 276 -5.02 10.72 -6.60
CA THR A 276 -3.92 9.84 -6.96
C THR A 276 -4.40 8.63 -7.75
N PHE A 277 -3.56 8.17 -8.65
CA PHE A 277 -3.76 6.96 -9.43
C PHE A 277 -2.44 6.20 -9.50
N ASP A 278 -2.47 4.91 -9.12
CA ASP A 278 -1.33 4.01 -9.20
C ASP A 278 -1.69 2.78 -10.04
N ALA A 279 -0.73 2.30 -10.82
CA ALA A 279 -0.76 1.03 -11.54
C ALA A 279 0.36 0.14 -11.03
N ASN A 280 0.04 -1.13 -10.71
CA ASN A 280 0.97 -2.10 -10.15
C ASN A 280 0.98 -3.36 -10.99
N LYS A 281 2.16 -3.92 -11.25
CA LYS A 281 2.35 -5.21 -11.92
C LYS A 281 3.41 -6.02 -11.20
N LEU A 282 3.09 -7.29 -10.88
CA LEU A 282 4.10 -8.24 -10.44
C LEU A 282 5.03 -8.59 -11.60
N LEU A 283 6.33 -8.42 -11.38
CA LEU A 283 7.39 -8.75 -12.32
C LEU A 283 7.91 -10.18 -12.05
N VAL A 284 6.99 -11.12 -12.00
CA VAL A 284 7.22 -12.55 -11.75
C VAL A 284 6.59 -13.32 -12.90
N PRO A 285 7.26 -14.35 -13.42
CA PRO A 285 6.73 -15.12 -14.55
C PRO A 285 5.34 -15.67 -14.29
N THR A 286 4.46 -15.54 -15.26
CA THR A 286 3.11 -16.09 -15.21
C THR A 286 3.17 -17.62 -15.29
N PRO A 287 2.43 -18.37 -14.42
CA PRO A 287 2.37 -19.82 -14.52
C PRO A 287 1.84 -20.27 -15.89
N SER A 288 2.56 -21.19 -16.53
CA SER A 288 2.08 -21.83 -17.76
C SER A 288 1.13 -22.98 -17.41
N LYS A 289 0.08 -23.15 -18.22
CA LYS A 289 -0.76 -24.33 -18.18
C LYS A 289 -0.21 -25.33 -19.19
N ASP A 290 -0.08 -26.58 -18.80
CA ASP A 290 0.18 -27.65 -19.75
C ASP A 290 -1.09 -28.07 -20.51
N SER A 291 -0.97 -29.02 -21.44
CA SER A 291 -2.09 -29.53 -22.23
C SER A 291 -3.18 -30.27 -21.40
N THR A 292 -2.93 -30.49 -20.12
CA THR A 292 -3.85 -31.15 -19.18
C THR A 292 -4.46 -30.17 -18.17
N ASP A 293 -4.37 -28.85 -18.40
CA ASP A 293 -4.79 -27.77 -17.48
C ASP A 293 -4.08 -27.79 -16.12
N ILE A 294 -3.02 -28.56 -15.96
CA ILE A 294 -2.18 -28.56 -14.76
C ILE A 294 -1.32 -27.30 -14.80
N ILE A 295 -1.44 -26.47 -13.75
CA ILE A 295 -0.57 -25.32 -13.58
C ILE A 295 0.83 -25.82 -13.25
N THR A 296 1.70 -25.86 -14.24
CA THR A 296 3.13 -26.10 -14.02
C THR A 296 3.74 -24.81 -13.43
N GLY A 297 4.49 -24.96 -12.33
CA GLY A 297 5.02 -23.85 -11.58
C GLY A 297 5.65 -22.75 -12.42
N SER A 298 5.46 -21.52 -12.00
CA SER A 298 5.89 -20.30 -12.70
C SER A 298 7.40 -20.31 -12.96
N GLY A 299 7.82 -20.81 -14.13
CA GLY A 299 9.20 -20.62 -14.64
C GLY A 299 10.32 -20.89 -13.63
N SER A 300 10.18 -21.94 -12.82
CA SER A 300 11.08 -22.25 -11.68
C SER A 300 12.58 -22.22 -12.03
N ASN A 301 12.92 -22.43 -13.30
CA ASN A 301 14.30 -22.46 -13.79
C ASN A 301 14.83 -21.09 -14.25
N LYS A 302 13.98 -20.04 -14.36
CA LYS A 302 14.44 -18.70 -14.76
C LYS A 302 15.18 -18.01 -13.61
N SER A 303 16.24 -17.27 -13.93
CA SER A 303 16.85 -16.37 -12.95
C SER A 303 15.89 -15.22 -12.56
N PRO A 304 16.04 -14.56 -11.39
CA PRO A 304 15.19 -13.43 -11.00
C PRO A 304 15.14 -12.33 -12.06
N ILE A 305 16.28 -11.94 -12.60
CA ILE A 305 16.37 -10.90 -13.64
C ILE A 305 15.66 -11.35 -14.94
N ALA A 306 15.87 -12.58 -15.38
CA ALA A 306 15.17 -13.11 -16.55
C ALA A 306 13.66 -13.19 -16.32
N GLY A 307 13.23 -13.50 -15.09
CA GLY A 307 11.82 -13.47 -14.67
C GLY A 307 11.21 -12.09 -14.81
N ILE A 308 11.90 -11.04 -14.36
CA ILE A 308 11.45 -9.65 -14.47
C ILE A 308 11.18 -9.27 -15.94
N PHE A 309 12.11 -9.54 -16.84
CA PHE A 309 11.91 -9.19 -18.25
C PHE A 309 10.87 -10.06 -18.94
N SER A 310 10.80 -11.35 -18.62
CA SER A 310 9.81 -12.23 -19.25
C SER A 310 8.39 -11.90 -18.82
N SER A 311 8.17 -11.39 -17.60
CA SER A 311 6.86 -11.07 -17.05
C SER A 311 6.04 -10.03 -17.84
N PHE A 312 6.63 -9.40 -18.84
CA PHE A 312 5.93 -8.46 -19.73
C PHE A 312 5.31 -9.14 -20.97
N SER A 313 5.59 -10.42 -21.19
CA SER A 313 5.18 -11.10 -22.43
C SER A 313 4.99 -12.62 -22.27
N ASP A 314 4.91 -13.16 -21.06
CA ASP A 314 4.87 -14.60 -20.82
C ASP A 314 3.47 -15.14 -20.46
N ALA A 315 2.46 -14.27 -20.37
CA ALA A 315 1.09 -14.72 -20.14
C ALA A 315 0.56 -15.58 -21.31
N PRO A 316 0.03 -16.78 -21.04
CA PRO A 316 -0.44 -17.71 -22.09
C PRO A 316 -1.52 -17.11 -23.02
N GLY A 317 -2.35 -16.19 -22.53
CA GLY A 317 -3.36 -15.47 -23.30
C GLY A 317 -2.83 -14.24 -24.05
N GLY A 318 -1.51 -14.03 -24.09
CA GLY A 318 -0.85 -12.92 -24.77
C GLY A 318 -1.14 -11.55 -24.15
N ALA A 319 -1.01 -10.48 -24.94
CA ALA A 319 -1.11 -9.09 -24.46
C ALA A 319 -2.40 -8.77 -23.70
N LYS A 320 -3.53 -9.44 -24.02
CA LYS A 320 -4.80 -9.24 -23.31
C LYS A 320 -4.73 -9.79 -21.87
N GLU A 321 -4.05 -10.90 -21.65
CA GLU A 321 -3.85 -11.47 -20.33
C GLU A 321 -2.81 -10.68 -19.55
N GLU A 322 -1.74 -10.25 -20.20
CA GLU A 322 -0.75 -9.35 -19.61
C GLU A 322 -1.38 -8.08 -19.02
N PHE A 323 -2.33 -7.48 -19.74
CA PHE A 323 -3.04 -6.29 -19.24
C PHE A 323 -3.87 -6.58 -18.00
N LYS A 324 -4.40 -7.80 -17.85
CA LYS A 324 -5.16 -8.22 -16.67
C LYS A 324 -4.30 -8.41 -15.41
N GLU A 325 -2.97 -8.50 -15.56
CA GLU A 325 -2.03 -8.58 -14.46
C GLU A 325 -1.73 -7.24 -13.82
N ILE A 326 -2.19 -6.15 -14.43
CA ILE A 326 -2.03 -4.81 -13.89
C ILE A 326 -3.16 -4.53 -12.92
N ASN A 327 -2.79 -4.24 -11.67
CA ASN A 327 -3.70 -3.80 -10.63
C ASN A 327 -3.77 -2.27 -10.63
N PHE A 328 -4.95 -1.72 -10.38
CA PHE A 328 -5.19 -0.29 -10.36
C PHE A 328 -5.67 0.19 -9.00
N SER A 329 -5.12 1.31 -8.56
CA SER A 329 -5.51 2.00 -7.34
C SER A 329 -5.90 3.45 -7.64
N VAL A 330 -7.02 3.88 -7.11
CA VAL A 330 -7.48 5.27 -7.20
C VAL A 330 -7.74 5.77 -5.79
N GLY A 331 -7.25 6.96 -5.47
CA GLY A 331 -7.43 7.53 -4.14
C GLY A 331 -7.70 9.03 -4.17
N THR A 332 -8.35 9.49 -3.12
CA THR A 332 -8.53 10.92 -2.84
C THR A 332 -8.26 11.18 -1.37
N GLU A 333 -7.60 12.30 -1.09
CA GLU A 333 -7.30 12.80 0.25
C GLU A 333 -7.74 14.25 0.35
N TYR A 334 -8.59 14.55 1.31
CA TYR A 334 -9.02 15.91 1.64
C TYR A 334 -8.45 16.30 3.00
N TRP A 335 -7.78 17.45 3.07
CA TRP A 335 -7.27 18.03 4.31
C TRP A 335 -8.01 19.30 4.67
N TYR A 336 -8.41 19.41 5.92
CA TYR A 336 -8.90 20.63 6.54
C TYR A 336 -7.85 21.18 7.52
N ASN A 337 -7.45 22.42 7.29
CA ASN A 337 -6.47 23.17 8.12
C ASN A 337 -5.15 22.41 8.34
N LYS A 338 -4.75 21.52 7.43
CA LYS A 338 -3.58 20.62 7.57
C LYS A 338 -3.60 19.77 8.85
N GLN A 339 -4.74 19.67 9.53
CA GLN A 339 -4.92 18.95 10.79
C GLN A 339 -5.82 17.73 10.64
N PHE A 340 -6.95 17.86 9.93
CA PHE A 340 -7.90 16.77 9.72
C PHE A 340 -7.87 16.31 8.29
N ALA A 341 -7.74 14.99 8.10
CA ALA A 341 -7.80 14.37 6.79
C ALA A 341 -8.97 13.41 6.69
N LEU A 342 -9.63 13.40 5.52
CA LEU A 342 -10.55 12.36 5.11
C LEU A 342 -10.03 11.75 3.82
N ARG A 343 -10.12 10.43 3.72
CA ARG A 343 -9.58 9.68 2.59
C ARG A 343 -10.58 8.65 2.11
N ALA A 344 -10.59 8.43 0.81
CA ALA A 344 -11.33 7.36 0.18
C ALA A 344 -10.53 6.82 -1.00
N GLY A 345 -10.72 5.55 -1.31
CA GLY A 345 -10.03 4.92 -2.43
C GLY A 345 -10.72 3.66 -2.92
N PHE A 346 -10.23 3.16 -4.03
CA PHE A 346 -10.67 1.93 -4.66
C PHE A 346 -9.49 1.18 -5.24
N PHE A 347 -9.44 -0.12 -4.99
CA PHE A 347 -8.46 -1.05 -5.54
C PHE A 347 -9.16 -2.03 -6.48
N TYR A 348 -8.55 -2.27 -7.62
CA TYR A 348 -9.03 -3.21 -8.63
C TYR A 348 -7.95 -4.18 -9.08
N GLU A 349 -8.27 -5.47 -9.04
CA GLU A 349 -7.52 -6.57 -9.62
C GLU A 349 -8.44 -7.44 -10.46
N ASP A 350 -7.94 -7.92 -11.61
CA ASP A 350 -8.75 -8.71 -12.53
C ASP A 350 -9.26 -10.03 -11.88
N PRO A 351 -10.51 -10.45 -12.14
CA PRO A 351 -11.07 -11.67 -11.59
C PRO A 351 -10.27 -12.94 -11.87
N THR A 352 -9.49 -12.98 -12.96
CA THR A 352 -8.69 -14.14 -13.34
C THR A 352 -7.29 -14.15 -12.71
N LYS A 353 -6.88 -13.04 -12.05
CA LYS A 353 -5.53 -12.86 -11.49
C LYS A 353 -5.48 -12.72 -9.95
N GLY A 354 -6.62 -12.71 -9.27
CA GLY A 354 -6.71 -12.64 -7.81
C GLY A 354 -8.05 -12.10 -7.31
N ASN A 355 -8.77 -11.35 -8.16
CA ASN A 355 -10.13 -10.85 -7.91
C ASN A 355 -10.27 -9.97 -6.65
N ARG A 356 -9.21 -9.27 -6.26
CA ARG A 356 -9.28 -8.32 -5.15
C ARG A 356 -9.89 -7.02 -5.64
N LYS A 357 -11.07 -6.71 -5.13
CA LYS A 357 -11.79 -5.45 -5.39
C LYS A 357 -12.33 -4.94 -4.08
N PHE A 358 -11.92 -3.75 -3.69
CA PHE A 358 -12.36 -3.19 -2.43
C PHE A 358 -12.35 -1.66 -2.48
N PHE A 359 -13.29 -1.08 -1.75
CA PHE A 359 -13.26 0.31 -1.37
C PHE A 359 -12.50 0.49 -0.07
N THR A 360 -11.92 1.65 0.13
CA THR A 360 -11.27 2.03 1.38
C THR A 360 -11.75 3.40 1.83
N ALA A 361 -11.81 3.58 3.12
CA ALA A 361 -12.09 4.87 3.74
C ALA A 361 -11.13 5.07 4.92
N GLY A 362 -10.82 6.31 5.24
CA GLY A 362 -9.97 6.60 6.37
C GLY A 362 -10.03 8.04 6.82
N ALA A 363 -9.51 8.25 8.02
CA ALA A 363 -9.39 9.56 8.64
C ALA A 363 -7.99 9.74 9.21
N GLY A 364 -7.53 10.98 9.26
CA GLY A 364 -6.26 11.37 9.85
C GLY A 364 -6.40 12.59 10.73
N LEU A 365 -5.67 12.59 11.82
CA LEU A 365 -5.51 13.73 12.72
C LEU A 365 -4.02 14.04 12.84
N LYS A 366 -3.60 15.21 12.40
CA LYS A 366 -2.22 15.71 12.54
C LYS A 366 -2.21 16.83 13.56
N MET A 367 -1.44 16.63 14.59
CA MET A 367 -1.09 17.65 15.58
C MET A 367 0.36 18.06 15.39
N ASN A 368 0.86 19.06 16.14
CA ASN A 368 2.19 19.62 15.93
C ASN A 368 3.30 18.56 15.82
N VAL A 369 3.28 17.56 16.68
CA VAL A 369 4.37 16.57 16.85
C VAL A 369 4.00 15.20 16.33
N PHE A 370 2.72 14.83 16.34
CA PHE A 370 2.26 13.51 15.96
C PHE A 370 1.08 13.54 15.01
N ALA A 371 0.93 12.48 14.23
CA ALA A 371 -0.27 12.23 13.46
C ALA A 371 -0.77 10.81 13.73
N LEU A 372 -2.09 10.68 13.81
CA LEU A 372 -2.81 9.43 13.95
C LEU A 372 -3.68 9.23 12.71
N ASP A 373 -3.47 8.13 12.03
CA ASP A 373 -4.22 7.75 10.85
C ASP A 373 -4.93 6.42 11.07
N PHE A 374 -6.14 6.33 10.57
CA PHE A 374 -6.98 5.16 10.60
C PHE A 374 -7.51 4.86 9.20
N SER A 375 -7.59 3.57 8.84
CA SER A 375 -8.24 3.15 7.60
C SER A 375 -9.04 1.86 7.78
N TYR A 376 -10.06 1.73 6.96
CA TYR A 376 -10.97 0.59 6.90
C TYR A 376 -11.16 0.13 5.46
N LEU A 377 -11.10 -1.18 5.24
CA LEU A 377 -11.25 -1.84 3.95
C LEU A 377 -12.62 -2.49 3.84
N LEU A 378 -13.32 -2.20 2.75
CA LEU A 378 -14.65 -2.66 2.41
C LEU A 378 -14.58 -3.47 1.10
N PRO A 379 -14.50 -4.81 1.14
CA PRO A 379 -14.46 -5.62 -0.08
C PRO A 379 -15.79 -5.58 -0.82
N VAL A 380 -15.73 -5.66 -2.15
CA VAL A 380 -16.91 -5.72 -3.01
C VAL A 380 -17.56 -7.11 -2.97
N ALA A 381 -16.75 -8.17 -2.91
CA ALA A 381 -17.24 -9.53 -2.85
C ALA A 381 -17.71 -9.90 -1.43
N GLN A 382 -18.85 -10.57 -1.32
CA GLN A 382 -19.32 -11.15 -0.07
C GLN A 382 -18.37 -12.27 0.39
N ASN A 383 -18.22 -12.44 1.71
CA ASN A 383 -17.33 -13.43 2.34
C ASN A 383 -15.86 -13.33 1.93
N ASN A 384 -15.40 -12.11 1.61
CA ASN A 384 -14.00 -11.88 1.29
C ASN A 384 -13.16 -11.93 2.58
N PRO A 385 -12.05 -12.67 2.60
CA PRO A 385 -11.16 -12.76 3.76
C PRO A 385 -10.60 -11.40 4.22
N LEU A 386 -10.48 -10.43 3.31
CA LEU A 386 -10.02 -9.07 3.60
C LEU A 386 -11.07 -8.18 4.28
N ALA A 387 -12.32 -8.66 4.44
CA ALA A 387 -13.36 -7.90 5.11
C ALA A 387 -12.94 -7.55 6.54
N ASN A 388 -13.35 -6.36 7.02
CA ASN A 388 -13.05 -5.85 8.34
C ASN A 388 -11.55 -5.61 8.63
N THR A 389 -10.73 -5.43 7.59
CA THR A 389 -9.34 -5.04 7.78
C THR A 389 -9.28 -3.59 8.25
N LEU A 390 -8.75 -3.39 9.44
CA LEU A 390 -8.48 -2.09 10.06
C LEU A 390 -6.99 -1.84 10.04
N ARG A 391 -6.57 -0.61 9.79
CA ARG A 391 -5.16 -0.21 9.90
C ARG A 391 -5.06 1.01 10.79
N PHE A 392 -4.06 1.02 11.65
CA PHE A 392 -3.73 2.14 12.53
C PHE A 392 -2.28 2.54 12.28
N THR A 393 -2.02 3.82 12.14
CA THR A 393 -0.67 4.37 12.01
C THR A 393 -0.51 5.55 12.95
N LEU A 394 0.52 5.49 13.79
CA LEU A 394 0.97 6.59 14.61
C LEU A 394 2.32 7.06 14.09
N SER A 395 2.44 8.33 13.73
CA SER A 395 3.67 8.93 13.25
C SER A 395 4.08 10.13 14.10
N PHE A 396 5.39 10.32 14.24
CA PHE A 396 6.01 11.43 14.97
C PHE A 396 6.90 12.22 14.03
N ASP A 397 6.80 13.55 14.14
CA ASP A 397 7.54 14.54 13.37
C ASP A 397 8.40 15.36 14.33
N PHE A 398 9.73 15.18 14.25
CA PHE A 398 10.63 15.72 15.25
C PHE A 398 11.00 17.20 15.04
N ASP A 399 10.73 17.78 13.88
CA ASP A 399 11.01 19.19 13.62
C ASP A 399 10.13 20.13 14.45
N ALA A 400 8.96 19.66 14.85
CA ALA A 400 8.07 20.43 15.70
C ALA A 400 8.70 20.75 17.08
N PHE A 401 9.61 19.90 17.57
CA PHE A 401 10.37 20.16 18.80
C PHE A 401 11.41 21.26 18.64
N ASN A 402 12.02 21.40 17.47
CA ASN A 402 13.04 22.43 17.22
C ASN A 402 12.43 23.81 17.03
N LYS A 403 11.21 23.91 16.50
CA LYS A 403 10.46 25.17 16.34
C LYS A 403 9.92 25.75 17.65
N GLN A 404 9.76 24.92 18.70
CA GLN A 404 9.35 25.39 20.03
C GLN A 404 10.52 25.97 20.85
N LYS A 405 11.77 25.76 20.43
CA LYS A 405 12.96 26.27 21.12
C LYS A 405 13.48 27.62 20.56
N ARG A 406 12.85 28.17 19.53
CA ARG A 406 13.07 29.50 18.97
C ARG A 406 11.83 30.38 19.19
#